data_51dac681e64e42f6d12c049f801d87fa
#
_entry.id   51dac681e64e42f6d12c049f801d87fa
#
_cell.length_a   1.000
_cell.length_b   1.000
_cell.length_c   1.000
_cell.angle_alpha   90.00
_cell.angle_beta   90.00
_cell.angle_gamma   90.00
#
_symmetry.space_group_name_H-M   'P 1'
#
loop_
_entity.id
_entity.type
_entity.pdbx_description
1 polymer ?
#
loop_
_entity_poly.entity_id
_entity_poly.type
_entity_poly.pdbx_seq_one_letter_code
_entity_poly.pdbx_strand_id
1 'polypeptide(L)'
;AAERAIARFQELGIDVVAVVGRDAAHALELVQQARADGTDAVVVVGGDGVIRLALQALARTDTPLGIIPAGTGNDHAREYAIPTGDPAAAADVVAAGNTTTVDLGLIRGSDASHTWFGTIAATGFDSLVSDRVNRMRWPHGRMRYNLAIVAELSQLRPLPFRLMFDGGPEIVTDLTLAAFGNTRSYGGGMLICPNADHSDGLLDVTMVRTGSRSTLIRLFPTVFKGTHIELDEVTTRRARTVTVDSPGINAYADGDYVCPLPAEISAVPAALRILVPQR
;
A
#
# COMPACT_ATOMS: atom_id res chain seq x y z
N ALA A 1 3.12 -8.93 -20.09
CA ALA A 1 4.21 -8.36 -19.27
C ALA A 1 5.25 -9.44 -18.95
N ALA A 2 4.83 -10.56 -18.32
CA ALA A 2 5.76 -11.62 -17.92
C ALA A 2 6.66 -12.13 -19.05
N GLU A 3 6.09 -12.51 -20.18
CA GLU A 3 6.84 -13.02 -21.35
C GLU A 3 7.91 -12.04 -21.82
N ARG A 4 7.59 -10.73 -21.88
CA ARG A 4 8.55 -9.70 -22.31
C ARG A 4 9.69 -9.53 -21.29
N ALA A 5 9.39 -9.58 -20.00
CA ALA A 5 10.40 -9.49 -18.96
C ALA A 5 11.31 -10.74 -18.96
N ILE A 6 10.74 -11.94 -19.09
CA ILE A 6 11.49 -13.20 -19.16
C ILE A 6 12.42 -13.20 -20.39
N ALA A 7 11.91 -12.82 -21.59
CA ALA A 7 12.71 -12.71 -22.79
C ALA A 7 13.90 -11.74 -22.58
N ARG A 8 13.64 -10.59 -21.91
CA ARG A 8 14.70 -9.63 -21.62
C ARG A 8 15.75 -10.18 -20.66
N PHE A 9 15.36 -10.89 -19.61
CA PHE A 9 16.33 -11.57 -18.72
C PHE A 9 17.18 -12.59 -19.45
N GLN A 10 16.57 -13.38 -20.35
CA GLN A 10 17.30 -14.36 -21.19
C GLN A 10 18.33 -13.68 -22.12
N GLU A 11 17.95 -12.55 -22.76
CA GLU A 11 18.89 -11.75 -23.55
C GLU A 11 20.09 -11.24 -22.75
N LEU A 12 19.87 -10.97 -21.45
CA LEU A 12 20.90 -10.50 -20.52
C LEU A 12 21.69 -11.65 -19.87
N GLY A 13 21.37 -12.91 -20.20
CA GLY A 13 22.04 -14.09 -19.65
C GLY A 13 21.69 -14.37 -18.18
N ILE A 14 20.52 -13.92 -17.72
CA ILE A 14 20.05 -14.15 -16.35
C ILE A 14 19.18 -15.41 -16.33
N ASP A 15 19.48 -16.32 -15.44
CA ASP A 15 18.68 -17.51 -15.20
C ASP A 15 17.37 -17.15 -14.46
N VAL A 16 16.25 -17.58 -15.03
CA VAL A 16 14.91 -17.29 -14.50
C VAL A 16 14.14 -18.57 -14.26
N VAL A 17 13.69 -18.77 -13.04
CA VAL A 17 12.70 -19.79 -12.70
C VAL A 17 11.33 -19.11 -12.63
N ALA A 18 10.53 -19.24 -13.68
CA ALA A 18 9.21 -18.65 -13.78
C ALA A 18 8.15 -19.58 -13.16
N VAL A 19 7.43 -19.08 -12.18
CA VAL A 19 6.34 -19.80 -11.48
C VAL A 19 5.05 -18.98 -11.46
N VAL A 20 3.92 -19.65 -11.41
CA VAL A 20 2.60 -19.01 -11.38
C VAL A 20 1.82 -19.53 -10.19
N GLY A 21 1.42 -18.65 -9.29
CA GLY A 21 0.54 -18.97 -8.18
C GLY A 21 -0.89 -19.26 -8.67
N ARG A 22 -1.51 -20.32 -8.18
CA ARG A 22 -2.91 -20.66 -8.45
C ARG A 22 -3.87 -19.73 -7.72
N ASP A 23 -3.46 -19.27 -6.56
CA ASP A 23 -4.16 -18.35 -5.66
C ASP A 23 -3.15 -17.61 -4.78
N ALA A 24 -3.63 -16.74 -3.90
CA ALA A 24 -2.78 -15.93 -3.03
C ALA A 24 -1.92 -16.75 -2.06
N ALA A 25 -2.49 -17.83 -1.49
CA ALA A 25 -1.77 -18.70 -0.55
C ALA A 25 -0.62 -19.42 -1.26
N HIS A 26 -0.90 -20.03 -2.42
CA HIS A 26 0.11 -20.69 -3.22
C HIS A 26 1.17 -19.72 -3.76
N ALA A 27 0.78 -18.49 -4.12
CA ALA A 27 1.76 -17.46 -4.51
C ALA A 27 2.72 -17.11 -3.37
N LEU A 28 2.21 -17.00 -2.14
CA LEU A 28 3.04 -16.78 -0.95
C LEU A 28 3.99 -17.97 -0.69
N GLU A 29 3.50 -19.20 -0.77
CA GLU A 29 4.32 -20.41 -0.64
C GLU A 29 5.47 -20.43 -1.65
N LEU A 30 5.20 -20.09 -2.91
CA LEU A 30 6.24 -20.01 -3.97
C LEU A 30 7.32 -18.98 -3.66
N VAL A 31 6.97 -17.82 -3.12
CA VAL A 31 7.95 -16.82 -2.69
C VAL A 31 8.78 -17.33 -1.51
N GLN A 32 8.15 -17.97 -0.53
CA GLN A 32 8.84 -18.56 0.62
C GLN A 32 9.80 -19.67 0.18
N GLN A 33 9.37 -20.53 -0.76
CA GLN A 33 10.22 -21.59 -1.31
C GLN A 33 11.41 -21.02 -2.09
N ALA A 34 11.19 -20.07 -3.00
CA ALA A 34 12.26 -19.42 -3.75
C ALA A 34 13.33 -18.82 -2.82
N ARG A 35 12.89 -18.17 -1.74
CA ARG A 35 13.81 -17.65 -0.72
C ARG A 35 14.57 -18.77 0.00
N ALA A 36 13.89 -19.86 0.37
CA ALA A 36 14.53 -21.00 1.05
C ALA A 36 15.56 -21.70 0.16
N ASP A 37 15.32 -21.73 -1.16
CA ASP A 37 16.21 -22.29 -2.16
C ASP A 37 17.44 -21.39 -2.44
N GLY A 38 17.49 -20.18 -1.85
CA GLY A 38 18.63 -19.28 -1.94
C GLY A 38 18.70 -18.48 -3.25
N THR A 39 17.55 -18.12 -3.82
CA THR A 39 17.50 -17.25 -5.01
C THR A 39 18.12 -15.88 -4.74
N ASP A 40 18.81 -15.30 -5.74
CA ASP A 40 19.45 -13.99 -5.65
C ASP A 40 18.44 -12.85 -5.53
N ALA A 41 17.23 -13.02 -6.11
CA ALA A 41 16.13 -12.07 -6.02
C ALA A 41 14.79 -12.76 -6.27
N VAL A 42 13.74 -12.23 -5.69
CA VAL A 42 12.36 -12.57 -6.04
C VAL A 42 11.77 -11.45 -6.89
N VAL A 43 11.35 -11.79 -8.11
CA VAL A 43 10.76 -10.82 -9.04
C VAL A 43 9.29 -11.10 -9.20
N VAL A 44 8.45 -10.11 -8.87
CA VAL A 44 7.00 -10.19 -9.03
C VAL A 44 6.55 -9.46 -10.30
N VAL A 45 5.69 -10.13 -11.06
CA VAL A 45 5.05 -9.54 -12.25
C VAL A 45 3.58 -9.32 -11.92
N GLY A 46 3.18 -8.08 -11.70
CA GLY A 46 1.80 -7.79 -11.33
C GLY A 46 1.57 -6.37 -10.83
N GLY A 47 0.46 -6.18 -10.14
CA GLY A 47 0.11 -4.94 -9.46
C GLY A 47 0.39 -5.00 -7.96
N ASP A 48 -0.06 -3.97 -7.23
CA ASP A 48 0.22 -3.77 -5.82
C ASP A 48 -0.22 -4.96 -4.93
N GLY A 49 -1.32 -5.65 -5.27
CA GLY A 49 -1.76 -6.83 -4.53
C GLY A 49 -0.78 -8.01 -4.58
N VAL A 50 -0.11 -8.27 -5.72
CA VAL A 50 0.92 -9.32 -5.81
C VAL A 50 2.18 -8.90 -5.06
N ILE A 51 2.53 -7.62 -5.14
CA ILE A 51 3.66 -7.07 -4.37
C ILE A 51 3.39 -7.26 -2.87
N ARG A 52 2.20 -6.92 -2.38
CA ARG A 52 1.81 -7.12 -0.98
C ARG A 52 1.99 -8.57 -0.52
N LEU A 53 1.65 -9.56 -1.36
CA LEU A 53 1.90 -10.97 -1.02
C LEU A 53 3.39 -11.25 -0.85
N ALA A 54 4.24 -10.75 -1.75
CA ALA A 54 5.67 -10.94 -1.63
C ALA A 54 6.27 -10.26 -0.38
N LEU A 55 5.73 -9.10 0.03
CA LEU A 55 6.15 -8.44 1.27
C LEU A 55 6.00 -9.34 2.51
N GLN A 56 4.94 -10.18 2.57
CA GLN A 56 4.72 -11.08 3.70
C GLN A 56 5.85 -12.13 3.87
N ALA A 57 6.54 -12.48 2.78
CA ALA A 57 7.63 -13.44 2.80
C ALA A 57 9.03 -12.80 2.83
N LEU A 58 9.16 -11.59 2.27
CA LEU A 58 10.46 -10.94 2.08
C LEU A 58 10.79 -9.91 3.16
N ALA A 59 9.80 -9.44 3.92
CA ALA A 59 10.05 -8.50 5.01
C ALA A 59 11.09 -9.05 6.00
N ARG A 60 12.08 -8.20 6.35
CA ARG A 60 13.20 -8.54 7.23
C ARG A 60 14.08 -9.69 6.75
N THR A 61 14.18 -9.86 5.44
CA THR A 61 15.12 -10.79 4.80
C THR A 61 16.11 -10.06 3.90
N ASP A 62 17.21 -10.73 3.55
CA ASP A 62 18.21 -10.16 2.66
C ASP A 62 17.88 -10.34 1.17
N THR A 63 16.88 -11.17 0.85
CA THR A 63 16.47 -11.42 -0.54
C THR A 63 15.75 -10.19 -1.10
N PRO A 64 16.30 -9.54 -2.14
CA PRO A 64 15.71 -8.33 -2.69
C PRO A 64 14.46 -8.63 -3.53
N LEU A 65 13.52 -7.70 -3.50
CA LEU A 65 12.32 -7.69 -4.32
C LEU A 65 12.58 -6.93 -5.64
N GLY A 66 12.36 -7.58 -6.78
CA GLY A 66 12.23 -6.95 -8.09
C GLY A 66 10.75 -6.79 -8.48
N ILE A 67 10.41 -5.72 -9.18
CA ILE A 67 9.05 -5.43 -9.60
C ILE A 67 8.99 -5.25 -11.12
N ILE A 68 8.11 -6.03 -11.79
CA ILE A 68 7.69 -5.82 -13.16
C ILE A 68 6.24 -5.37 -13.14
N PRO A 69 5.96 -4.06 -13.27
CA PRO A 69 4.62 -3.53 -13.09
C PRO A 69 3.67 -4.00 -14.20
N ALA A 70 2.56 -4.62 -13.82
CA ALA A 70 1.52 -5.09 -14.73
C ALA A 70 0.09 -4.87 -14.18
N GLY A 71 -0.05 -4.09 -13.14
CA GLY A 71 -1.31 -3.70 -12.52
C GLY A 71 -1.89 -2.40 -13.07
N THR A 72 -3.04 -2.00 -12.54
CA THR A 72 -3.69 -0.72 -12.88
C THR A 72 -3.17 0.43 -12.01
N GLY A 73 -2.88 0.18 -10.74
CA GLY A 73 -2.38 1.15 -9.76
C GLY A 73 -0.87 1.35 -9.91
N ASN A 74 -0.09 0.33 -9.64
CA ASN A 74 1.37 0.31 -9.65
C ASN A 74 1.98 1.41 -8.76
N ASP A 75 1.40 1.63 -7.57
CA ASP A 75 1.83 2.68 -6.67
C ASP A 75 3.24 2.42 -6.11
N HIS A 76 3.58 1.17 -5.79
CA HIS A 76 4.94 0.77 -5.44
C HIS A 76 5.95 1.10 -6.55
N ALA A 77 5.63 0.75 -7.81
CA ALA A 77 6.54 1.00 -8.91
C ALA A 77 6.79 2.49 -9.15
N ARG A 78 5.73 3.33 -9.00
CA ARG A 78 5.87 4.79 -9.09
C ARG A 78 6.74 5.35 -7.98
N GLU A 79 6.57 4.88 -6.75
CA GLU A 79 7.35 5.36 -5.61
C GLU A 79 8.84 5.12 -5.82
N TYR A 80 9.20 3.95 -6.34
CA TYR A 80 10.59 3.57 -6.56
C TYR A 80 11.10 3.89 -7.98
N ALA A 81 10.37 4.72 -8.74
CA ALA A 81 10.72 5.14 -10.10
C ALA A 81 10.95 3.98 -11.09
N ILE A 82 10.31 2.83 -10.86
CA ILE A 82 10.38 1.67 -11.75
C ILE A 82 9.47 1.92 -12.97
N PRO A 83 9.94 1.65 -14.20
CA PRO A 83 9.15 1.87 -15.43
C PRO A 83 7.81 1.12 -15.42
N THR A 84 6.68 1.84 -15.52
CA THR A 84 5.32 1.25 -15.40
C THR A 84 4.69 0.86 -16.73
N GLY A 85 5.24 1.25 -17.85
CA GLY A 85 4.67 0.98 -19.18
C GLY A 85 5.48 0.00 -20.02
N ASP A 86 6.68 -0.34 -19.58
CA ASP A 86 7.63 -1.18 -20.31
C ASP A 86 8.21 -2.29 -19.42
N PRO A 87 7.72 -3.54 -19.56
CA PRO A 87 8.23 -4.68 -18.82
C PRO A 87 9.71 -5.02 -19.10
N ALA A 88 10.23 -4.70 -20.29
CA ALA A 88 11.64 -4.92 -20.60
C ALA A 88 12.52 -3.91 -19.88
N ALA A 89 12.14 -2.63 -19.87
CA ALA A 89 12.86 -1.61 -19.11
C ALA A 89 12.81 -1.88 -17.59
N ALA A 90 11.68 -2.42 -17.06
CA ALA A 90 11.62 -2.86 -15.68
C ALA A 90 12.53 -4.07 -15.40
N ALA A 91 12.68 -4.99 -16.36
CA ALA A 91 13.63 -6.11 -16.26
C ALA A 91 15.10 -5.61 -16.29
N ASP A 92 15.40 -4.57 -17.06
CA ASP A 92 16.74 -3.94 -17.03
C ASP A 92 17.08 -3.37 -15.66
N VAL A 93 16.11 -2.78 -14.95
CA VAL A 93 16.29 -2.31 -13.57
C VAL A 93 16.64 -3.46 -12.63
N VAL A 94 15.95 -4.59 -12.76
CA VAL A 94 16.23 -5.78 -11.96
C VAL A 94 17.63 -6.33 -12.30
N ALA A 95 17.95 -6.44 -13.59
CA ALA A 95 19.23 -6.95 -14.08
C ALA A 95 20.44 -6.11 -13.66
N ALA A 96 20.24 -4.79 -13.51
CA ALA A 96 21.29 -3.89 -13.03
C ALA A 96 21.71 -4.17 -11.57
N GLY A 97 20.89 -4.89 -10.80
CA GLY A 97 21.22 -5.35 -9.44
C GLY A 97 21.35 -4.25 -8.40
N ASN A 98 20.97 -2.99 -8.71
CA ASN A 98 21.04 -1.90 -7.74
C ASN A 98 19.93 -2.05 -6.69
N THR A 99 20.31 -2.22 -5.43
CA THR A 99 19.36 -2.33 -4.33
C THR A 99 19.37 -1.12 -3.43
N THR A 100 18.20 -0.79 -2.90
CA THR A 100 18.06 0.09 -1.74
C THR A 100 17.29 -0.62 -0.64
N THR A 101 17.47 -0.17 0.60
CA THR A 101 16.70 -0.67 1.74
C THR A 101 15.63 0.36 2.09
N VAL A 102 14.42 -0.12 2.27
CA VAL A 102 13.26 0.72 2.55
C VAL A 102 12.51 0.21 3.78
N ASP A 103 11.78 1.11 4.40
CA ASP A 103 10.89 0.80 5.50
C ASP A 103 9.62 0.10 4.98
N LEU A 104 8.96 -0.64 5.85
CA LEU A 104 7.62 -1.16 5.62
C LEU A 104 6.70 -0.76 6.76
N GLY A 105 5.42 -0.60 6.44
CA GLY A 105 4.41 -0.55 7.46
C GLY A 105 4.04 -1.96 7.95
N LEU A 106 3.67 -2.06 9.22
CA LEU A 106 3.18 -3.29 9.84
C LEU A 106 1.89 -3.00 10.60
N ILE A 107 0.83 -3.72 10.28
CA ILE A 107 -0.43 -3.67 11.04
C ILE A 107 -0.50 -4.90 11.93
N ARG A 108 -0.82 -4.69 13.21
CA ARG A 108 -1.16 -5.76 14.16
C ARG A 108 -2.60 -5.61 14.59
N GLY A 109 -3.40 -6.62 14.30
CA GLY A 109 -4.77 -6.73 14.78
C GLY A 109 -4.85 -7.17 16.24
N SER A 110 -6.01 -7.01 16.86
CA SER A 110 -6.28 -7.46 18.24
C SER A 110 -6.23 -8.98 18.40
N ASP A 111 -6.34 -9.74 17.31
CA ASP A 111 -6.24 -11.20 17.25
C ASP A 111 -4.80 -11.72 17.10
N ALA A 112 -3.81 -10.87 17.32
CA ALA A 112 -2.39 -11.11 17.10
C ALA A 112 -1.99 -11.39 15.63
N SER A 113 -2.91 -11.25 14.69
CA SER A 113 -2.55 -11.23 13.27
C SER A 113 -1.65 -10.06 12.94
N HIS A 114 -0.77 -10.22 11.98
CA HIS A 114 0.08 -9.14 11.49
C HIS A 114 0.17 -9.17 9.97
N THR A 115 0.24 -7.99 9.37
CA THR A 115 0.32 -7.83 7.92
C THR A 115 1.28 -6.71 7.57
N TRP A 116 2.27 -7.01 6.73
CA TRP A 116 3.17 -6.02 6.15
C TRP A 116 2.48 -5.28 5.01
N PHE A 117 2.76 -3.99 4.89
CA PHE A 117 2.34 -3.19 3.75
C PHE A 117 3.45 -2.25 3.29
N GLY A 118 3.45 -1.94 2.01
CA GLY A 118 4.49 -1.13 1.41
C GLY A 118 4.08 0.31 1.15
N THR A 119 2.77 0.57 0.93
CA THR A 119 2.31 1.90 0.57
C THR A 119 1.50 2.58 1.67
N ILE A 120 0.22 2.43 1.69
CA ILE A 120 -0.71 3.13 2.60
C ILE A 120 -1.60 2.12 3.32
N ALA A 121 -1.73 2.27 4.63
CA ALA A 121 -2.84 1.72 5.38
C ALA A 121 -3.93 2.80 5.52
N ALA A 122 -5.20 2.40 5.38
CA ALA A 122 -6.35 3.31 5.39
C ALA A 122 -7.48 2.78 6.26
N THR A 123 -8.17 3.69 6.93
CA THR A 123 -9.33 3.41 7.79
C THR A 123 -10.41 4.48 7.58
N GLY A 124 -11.65 4.18 7.94
CA GLY A 124 -12.75 5.11 7.80
C GLY A 124 -13.42 5.05 6.43
N PHE A 125 -13.65 6.19 5.79
CA PHE A 125 -14.37 6.28 4.50
C PHE A 125 -13.76 5.36 3.43
N ASP A 126 -12.46 5.32 3.31
CA ASP A 126 -11.76 4.47 2.33
C ASP A 126 -12.02 2.98 2.59
N SER A 127 -12.03 2.57 3.86
CA SER A 127 -12.34 1.19 4.22
C SER A 127 -13.80 0.84 3.94
N LEU A 128 -14.74 1.76 4.16
CA LEU A 128 -16.15 1.58 3.83
C LEU A 128 -16.38 1.44 2.32
N VAL A 129 -15.67 2.24 1.51
CA VAL A 129 -15.69 2.12 0.05
C VAL A 129 -15.15 0.75 -0.38
N SER A 130 -14.03 0.32 0.18
CA SER A 130 -13.40 -0.97 -0.13
C SER A 130 -14.28 -2.14 0.31
N ASP A 131 -14.87 -2.09 1.50
CA ASP A 131 -15.84 -3.08 1.98
C ASP A 131 -17.04 -3.19 1.03
N ARG A 132 -17.57 -2.05 0.57
CA ARG A 132 -18.67 -2.03 -0.39
C ARG A 132 -18.27 -2.64 -1.73
N VAL A 133 -17.13 -2.24 -2.27
CA VAL A 133 -16.60 -2.81 -3.52
C VAL A 133 -16.49 -4.33 -3.44
N ASN A 134 -15.96 -4.85 -2.33
CA ASN A 134 -15.77 -6.28 -2.12
C ASN A 134 -17.11 -7.06 -2.03
N ARG A 135 -18.19 -6.42 -1.56
CA ARG A 135 -19.55 -7.00 -1.51
C ARG A 135 -20.30 -6.88 -2.83
N MET A 136 -19.91 -5.94 -3.70
CA MET A 136 -20.59 -5.73 -5.00
C MET A 136 -20.19 -6.78 -6.02
N ARG A 137 -21.16 -7.44 -6.63
CA ARG A 137 -20.94 -8.40 -7.71
C ARG A 137 -20.97 -7.76 -9.10
N TRP A 138 -21.62 -6.60 -9.24
CA TRP A 138 -21.79 -5.84 -10.47
C TRP A 138 -21.93 -4.35 -10.13
N PRO A 139 -21.45 -3.41 -10.98
CA PRO A 139 -20.67 -3.61 -12.21
C PRO A 139 -19.22 -4.03 -11.93
N HIS A 140 -18.42 -4.28 -12.98
CA HIS A 140 -17.01 -4.64 -12.86
C HIS A 140 -16.08 -3.45 -13.09
N GLY A 141 -14.85 -3.55 -12.60
CA GLY A 141 -13.79 -2.56 -12.84
C GLY A 141 -14.05 -1.19 -12.18
N ARG A 142 -13.56 -0.14 -12.83
CA ARG A 142 -13.63 1.25 -12.31
C ARG A 142 -15.03 1.74 -11.98
N MET A 143 -16.04 1.26 -12.71
CA MET A 143 -17.43 1.66 -12.47
C MET A 143 -17.95 1.16 -11.12
N ARG A 144 -17.57 -0.05 -10.70
CA ARG A 144 -17.90 -0.59 -9.37
C ARG A 144 -17.35 0.29 -8.26
N TYR A 145 -16.08 0.71 -8.41
CA TYR A 145 -15.42 1.58 -7.44
C TYR A 145 -16.10 2.95 -7.37
N ASN A 146 -16.39 3.56 -8.52
CA ASN A 146 -17.09 4.85 -8.58
C ASN A 146 -18.48 4.81 -7.93
N LEU A 147 -19.25 3.73 -8.16
CA LEU A 147 -20.56 3.56 -7.52
C LEU A 147 -20.43 3.36 -6.01
N ALA A 148 -19.43 2.64 -5.55
CA ALA A 148 -19.16 2.47 -4.13
C ALA A 148 -18.83 3.83 -3.47
N ILE A 149 -17.97 4.65 -4.08
CA ILE A 149 -17.68 6.01 -3.62
C ILE A 149 -18.96 6.85 -3.52
N VAL A 150 -19.78 6.88 -4.57
CA VAL A 150 -21.04 7.64 -4.57
C VAL A 150 -21.99 7.16 -3.48
N ALA A 151 -22.11 5.85 -3.29
CA ALA A 151 -22.95 5.28 -2.25
C ALA A 151 -22.46 5.62 -0.84
N GLU A 152 -21.15 5.52 -0.56
CA GLU A 152 -20.59 5.92 0.74
C GLU A 152 -20.66 7.43 0.95
N LEU A 153 -20.42 8.25 -0.08
CA LEU A 153 -20.67 9.69 -0.02
C LEU A 153 -22.11 10.03 0.33
N SER A 154 -23.09 9.23 -0.13
CA SER A 154 -24.50 9.45 0.20
C SER A 154 -24.81 9.23 1.67
N GLN A 155 -24.01 8.43 2.37
CA GLN A 155 -24.14 8.09 3.79
C GLN A 155 -23.03 8.69 4.64
N LEU A 156 -22.26 9.64 4.07
CA LEU A 156 -21.11 10.26 4.73
C LEU A 156 -21.50 10.80 6.11
N ARG A 157 -20.79 10.34 7.11
CA ARG A 157 -20.87 10.82 8.49
C ARG A 157 -19.47 10.79 9.10
N PRO A 158 -19.17 11.70 10.03
CA PRO A 158 -17.99 11.56 10.87
C PRO A 158 -18.07 10.27 11.69
N LEU A 159 -16.93 9.62 11.85
CA LEU A 159 -16.78 8.40 12.62
C LEU A 159 -15.96 8.71 13.88
N PRO A 160 -16.33 8.18 15.05
CA PRO A 160 -15.55 8.39 16.27
C PRO A 160 -14.24 7.59 16.19
N PHE A 161 -13.12 8.29 16.22
CA PHE A 161 -11.78 7.71 16.25
C PHE A 161 -11.11 7.95 17.59
N ARG A 162 -10.35 6.96 18.05
CA ARG A 162 -9.37 7.04 19.12
C ARG A 162 -8.00 6.76 18.53
N LEU A 163 -7.07 7.66 18.71
CA LEU A 163 -5.75 7.58 18.17
C LEU A 163 -4.72 7.81 19.27
N MET A 164 -3.69 6.96 19.32
CA MET A 164 -2.55 7.16 20.22
C MET A 164 -1.27 7.09 19.39
N PHE A 165 -0.48 8.15 19.40
CA PHE A 165 0.76 8.29 18.66
C PHE A 165 1.94 8.06 19.60
N ASP A 166 2.81 7.08 19.28
CA ASP A 166 4.05 6.76 20.00
C ASP A 166 3.87 6.58 21.52
N GLY A 167 2.72 5.97 21.92
CA GLY A 167 2.40 5.77 23.34
C GLY A 167 2.07 7.04 24.11
N GLY A 168 1.86 8.16 23.40
CA GLY A 168 1.44 9.44 24.01
C GLY A 168 -0.05 9.48 24.40
N PRO A 169 -0.58 10.66 24.69
CA PRO A 169 -1.99 10.80 25.07
C PRO A 169 -2.96 10.32 23.97
N GLU A 170 -4.05 9.70 24.39
CA GLU A 170 -5.14 9.35 23.49
C GLU A 170 -5.82 10.62 22.95
N ILE A 171 -6.05 10.65 21.65
CA ILE A 171 -6.80 11.69 20.95
C ILE A 171 -8.14 11.10 20.53
N VAL A 172 -9.22 11.63 21.07
CA VAL A 172 -10.58 11.28 20.67
C VAL A 172 -11.11 12.38 19.76
N THR A 173 -11.48 12.01 18.54
CA THR A 173 -11.94 12.97 17.53
C THR A 173 -12.80 12.30 16.48
N ASP A 174 -13.68 13.06 15.84
CA ASP A 174 -14.47 12.59 14.73
C ASP A 174 -13.68 12.79 13.41
N LEU A 175 -13.49 11.71 12.67
CA LEU A 175 -12.81 11.73 11.37
C LEU A 175 -13.70 11.12 10.29
N THR A 176 -13.50 11.55 9.06
CA THR A 176 -13.99 10.86 7.87
C THR A 176 -13.08 9.70 7.49
N LEU A 177 -11.77 9.95 7.52
CA LEU A 177 -10.75 8.93 7.25
C LEU A 177 -9.46 9.24 8.01
N ALA A 178 -8.69 8.19 8.24
CA ALA A 178 -7.29 8.28 8.63
C ALA A 178 -6.47 7.36 7.72
N ALA A 179 -5.42 7.91 7.10
CA ALA A 179 -4.47 7.21 6.25
C ALA A 179 -3.08 7.24 6.89
N PHE A 180 -2.38 6.12 6.83
CA PHE A 180 -1.06 5.92 7.46
C PHE A 180 -0.09 5.53 6.34
N GLY A 181 0.70 6.50 5.88
CA GLY A 181 1.58 6.35 4.74
C GLY A 181 3.00 5.94 5.13
N ASN A 182 3.45 4.82 4.59
CA ASN A 182 4.85 4.47 4.46
C ASN A 182 5.44 5.12 3.20
N THR A 183 4.62 5.28 2.15
CA THR A 183 4.92 6.01 0.93
C THR A 183 3.86 7.08 0.68
N ARG A 184 4.03 7.87 -0.39
CA ARG A 184 3.23 9.07 -0.65
C ARG A 184 1.84 8.78 -1.20
N SER A 185 1.68 7.69 -1.97
CA SER A 185 0.46 7.49 -2.77
C SER A 185 -0.12 6.09 -2.68
N TYR A 186 -1.41 5.99 -3.02
CA TYR A 186 -2.15 4.76 -3.23
C TYR A 186 -3.23 4.96 -4.30
N GLY A 187 -3.94 3.88 -4.68
CA GLY A 187 -5.11 3.95 -5.56
C GLY A 187 -4.82 4.52 -6.95
N GLY A 188 -3.60 4.36 -7.45
CA GLY A 188 -3.21 4.82 -8.77
C GLY A 188 -2.71 6.26 -8.81
N GLY A 189 -2.02 6.71 -7.76
CA GLY A 189 -1.34 8.00 -7.70
C GLY A 189 -2.06 9.09 -6.88
N MET A 190 -2.99 8.72 -6.02
CA MET A 190 -3.55 9.65 -5.03
C MET A 190 -2.51 9.90 -3.93
N LEU A 191 -1.95 11.09 -3.88
CA LEU A 191 -0.91 11.51 -2.93
C LEU A 191 -1.52 11.80 -1.54
N ILE A 192 -2.09 10.80 -0.86
CA ILE A 192 -2.77 11.00 0.43
C ILE A 192 -1.82 11.38 1.57
N CYS A 193 -0.57 10.95 1.50
CA CYS A 193 0.51 11.29 2.42
C CYS A 193 1.69 11.90 1.65
N PRO A 194 1.55 13.11 1.06
CA PRO A 194 2.50 13.64 0.06
C PRO A 194 3.92 13.82 0.57
N ASN A 195 4.11 13.91 1.89
CA ASN A 195 5.41 14.11 2.54
C ASN A 195 6.02 12.79 3.08
N ALA A 196 5.37 11.65 2.89
CA ALA A 196 5.88 10.37 3.37
C ALA A 196 7.24 10.03 2.75
N ASP A 197 8.14 9.54 3.59
CA ASP A 197 9.48 9.07 3.23
C ASP A 197 9.68 7.65 3.74
N HIS A 198 9.77 6.72 2.82
CA HIS A 198 9.95 5.28 3.08
C HIS A 198 11.33 4.89 3.62
N SER A 199 12.11 5.85 4.13
CA SER A 199 13.47 5.62 4.64
C SER A 199 13.77 6.30 5.99
N ASP A 200 12.78 6.96 6.62
CA ASP A 200 12.99 7.75 7.83
C ASP A 200 12.47 7.11 9.13
N GLY A 201 11.91 5.91 9.02
CA GLY A 201 11.41 5.14 10.16
C GLY A 201 10.09 5.64 10.74
N LEU A 202 9.32 6.43 10.00
CA LEU A 202 8.07 7.02 10.44
C LEU A 202 6.93 6.73 9.44
N LEU A 203 5.71 6.78 9.94
CA LEU A 203 4.49 6.89 9.14
C LEU A 203 4.08 8.35 9.04
N ASP A 204 3.70 8.80 7.86
CA ASP A 204 2.97 10.04 7.68
C ASP A 204 1.47 9.76 7.81
N VAL A 205 0.82 10.39 8.79
CA VAL A 205 -0.59 10.15 9.10
C VAL A 205 -1.42 11.34 8.64
N THR A 206 -2.31 11.10 7.69
CA THR A 206 -3.26 12.11 7.21
C THR A 206 -4.64 11.81 7.77
N MET A 207 -5.20 12.77 8.50
CA MET A 207 -6.52 12.70 9.13
C MET A 207 -7.44 13.74 8.51
N VAL A 208 -8.59 13.32 8.01
CA VAL A 208 -9.58 14.22 7.40
C VAL A 208 -10.80 14.33 8.29
N ARG A 209 -11.10 15.55 8.73
CA ARG A 209 -12.28 15.90 9.54
C ARG A 209 -13.29 16.63 8.69
N THR A 210 -14.29 15.92 8.17
CA THR A 210 -15.42 16.57 7.50
C THR A 210 -16.67 15.69 7.56
N GLY A 211 -17.80 16.31 7.85
CA GLY A 211 -19.12 15.69 7.69
C GLY A 211 -19.83 16.16 6.41
N SER A 212 -19.18 17.05 5.63
CA SER A 212 -19.77 17.68 4.46
C SER A 212 -19.38 16.96 3.17
N ARG A 213 -20.37 16.50 2.41
CA ARG A 213 -20.17 15.89 1.08
C ARG A 213 -19.52 16.87 0.10
N SER A 214 -19.93 18.15 0.12
CA SER A 214 -19.38 19.18 -0.75
C SER A 214 -17.91 19.44 -0.45
N THR A 215 -17.51 19.43 0.82
CA THR A 215 -16.11 19.53 1.21
C THR A 215 -15.30 18.33 0.70
N LEU A 216 -15.79 17.12 0.86
CA LEU A 216 -15.08 15.92 0.39
C LEU A 216 -14.92 15.89 -1.15
N ILE A 217 -15.99 16.30 -1.88
CA ILE A 217 -15.91 16.43 -3.36
C ILE A 217 -14.89 17.50 -3.77
N ARG A 218 -14.80 18.62 -3.05
CA ARG A 218 -13.80 19.68 -3.30
C ARG A 218 -12.38 19.22 -2.96
N LEU A 219 -12.23 18.44 -1.89
CA LEU A 219 -10.95 17.91 -1.42
C LEU A 219 -10.39 16.83 -2.39
N PHE A 220 -11.24 16.00 -2.97
CA PHE A 220 -10.81 14.85 -3.75
C PHE A 220 -9.83 15.18 -4.90
N PRO A 221 -10.04 16.22 -5.75
CA PRO A 221 -9.06 16.58 -6.77
C PRO A 221 -7.72 17.07 -6.22
N THR A 222 -7.70 17.63 -5.00
CA THR A 222 -6.46 18.14 -4.39
C THR A 222 -5.56 17.03 -3.86
N VAL A 223 -6.11 15.84 -3.61
CA VAL A 223 -5.34 14.65 -3.22
C VAL A 223 -4.38 14.22 -4.33
N PHE A 224 -4.78 14.31 -5.60
CA PHE A 224 -3.89 13.99 -6.73
C PHE A 224 -2.71 14.96 -6.89
N LYS A 225 -2.82 16.16 -6.31
CA LYS A 225 -1.77 17.18 -6.30
C LYS A 225 -0.98 17.19 -4.98
N GLY A 226 -1.46 16.48 -3.97
CA GLY A 226 -0.89 16.52 -2.62
C GLY A 226 -1.18 17.81 -1.84
N THR A 227 -2.01 18.74 -2.39
CA THR A 227 -2.28 20.06 -1.76
C THR A 227 -3.43 20.02 -0.75
N HIS A 228 -4.11 18.88 -0.59
CA HIS A 228 -5.18 18.71 0.40
C HIS A 228 -4.68 18.93 1.84
N ILE A 229 -3.38 18.68 2.10
CA ILE A 229 -2.80 18.87 3.44
C ILE A 229 -2.76 20.35 3.90
N GLU A 230 -3.00 21.30 2.99
CA GLU A 230 -3.08 22.73 3.27
C GLU A 230 -4.50 23.17 3.70
N LEU A 231 -5.48 22.25 3.66
CA LEU A 231 -6.87 22.56 3.99
C LEU A 231 -7.12 22.41 5.51
N ASP A 232 -7.95 23.28 6.09
CA ASP A 232 -8.28 23.29 7.51
C ASP A 232 -8.93 21.98 8.00
N GLU A 233 -9.58 21.25 7.09
CA GLU A 233 -10.20 19.95 7.37
C GLU A 233 -9.18 18.81 7.48
N VAL A 234 -7.93 19.04 7.09
CA VAL A 234 -6.88 18.02 7.06
C VAL A 234 -5.83 18.33 8.12
N THR A 235 -5.50 17.30 8.89
CA THR A 235 -4.40 17.38 9.86
C THR A 235 -3.41 16.27 9.56
N THR A 236 -2.13 16.60 9.51
CA THR A 236 -1.05 15.62 9.31
C THR A 236 -0.23 15.47 10.59
N ARG A 237 0.26 14.26 10.84
CA ARG A 237 1.21 13.93 11.92
C ARG A 237 2.20 12.89 11.43
N ARG A 238 3.33 12.82 12.09
CA ARG A 238 4.32 11.76 11.88
C ARG A 238 4.51 10.99 13.16
N ALA A 239 4.60 9.68 13.06
CA ALA A 239 4.79 8.80 14.21
C ALA A 239 5.43 7.48 13.77
N ARG A 240 6.14 6.83 14.69
CA ARG A 240 6.63 5.48 14.47
C ARG A 240 5.53 4.44 14.66
N THR A 241 4.64 4.66 15.62
CA THR A 241 3.57 3.74 15.97
C THR A 241 2.28 4.52 16.24
N VAL A 242 1.17 4.02 15.71
CA VAL A 242 -0.16 4.57 15.97
C VAL A 242 -1.11 3.44 16.35
N THR A 243 -1.68 3.52 17.55
CA THR A 243 -2.86 2.71 17.87
C THR A 243 -4.09 3.44 17.37
N VAL A 244 -4.93 2.76 16.62
CA VAL A 244 -6.16 3.31 16.06
C VAL A 244 -7.35 2.44 16.40
N ASP A 245 -8.42 3.08 16.86
CA ASP A 245 -9.71 2.44 17.13
C ASP A 245 -10.85 3.28 16.56
N SER A 246 -11.83 2.60 15.97
CA SER A 246 -13.09 3.18 15.54
C SER A 246 -14.12 2.05 15.41
N PRO A 247 -15.23 2.10 16.13
CA PRO A 247 -16.18 0.99 16.19
C PRO A 247 -16.76 0.61 14.82
N GLY A 248 -16.65 -0.67 14.47
CA GLY A 248 -17.20 -1.23 13.24
C GLY A 248 -16.46 -0.83 11.97
N ILE A 249 -15.26 -0.29 12.09
CA ILE A 249 -14.38 0.08 10.97
C ILE A 249 -13.26 -0.96 10.82
N ASN A 250 -12.90 -1.23 9.58
CA ASN A 250 -11.79 -2.13 9.22
C ASN A 250 -10.56 -1.33 8.78
N ALA A 251 -9.40 -1.94 8.94
CA ALA A 251 -8.15 -1.50 8.32
C ALA A 251 -7.95 -2.19 6.97
N TYR A 252 -7.55 -1.41 5.99
CA TYR A 252 -7.11 -1.86 4.67
C TYR A 252 -5.67 -1.42 4.45
N ALA A 253 -4.87 -2.21 3.73
CA ALA A 253 -3.51 -1.83 3.37
C ALA A 253 -3.17 -2.33 1.97
N ASP A 254 -2.48 -1.49 1.18
CA ASP A 254 -2.15 -1.76 -0.23
C ASP A 254 -3.40 -2.19 -1.05
N GLY A 255 -4.58 -1.69 -0.67
CA GLY A 255 -5.87 -1.96 -1.32
C GLY A 255 -6.63 -3.19 -0.82
N ASP A 256 -6.07 -4.00 0.08
CA ASP A 256 -6.70 -5.22 0.59
C ASP A 256 -7.10 -5.11 2.07
N TYR A 257 -8.14 -5.85 2.43
CA TYR A 257 -8.57 -6.00 3.83
C TYR A 257 -7.46 -6.62 4.69
N VAL A 258 -7.31 -6.10 5.91
CA VAL A 258 -6.35 -6.61 6.90
C VAL A 258 -7.06 -7.14 8.14
N CYS A 259 -7.68 -6.28 8.93
CA CYS A 259 -8.34 -6.66 10.18
C CYS A 259 -9.38 -5.61 10.59
N PRO A 260 -10.31 -5.96 11.50
CA PRO A 260 -11.13 -4.95 12.16
C PRO A 260 -10.29 -4.11 13.13
N LEU A 261 -10.72 -2.87 13.39
CA LEU A 261 -10.17 -2.08 14.48
C LEU A 261 -10.69 -2.58 15.85
N PRO A 262 -9.91 -2.43 16.95
CA PRO A 262 -8.66 -1.67 17.04
C PRO A 262 -7.45 -2.42 16.45
N ALA A 263 -6.47 -1.62 15.98
CA ALA A 263 -5.20 -2.13 15.47
C ALA A 263 -4.03 -1.20 15.85
N GLU A 264 -2.83 -1.76 15.88
CA GLU A 264 -1.57 -1.02 15.95
C GLU A 264 -0.95 -0.97 14.57
N ILE A 265 -0.59 0.22 14.09
CA ILE A 265 0.08 0.45 12.81
C ILE A 265 1.45 1.07 13.10
N SER A 266 2.52 0.46 12.60
CA SER A 266 3.88 0.90 12.88
C SER A 266 4.76 0.95 11.63
N ALA A 267 5.69 1.89 11.57
CA ALA A 267 6.81 1.86 10.64
C ALA A 267 7.88 0.92 11.17
N VAL A 268 8.40 0.06 10.31
CA VAL A 268 9.52 -0.83 10.61
C VAL A 268 10.68 -0.44 9.72
N PRO A 269 11.72 0.19 10.28
CA PRO A 269 12.85 0.67 9.50
C PRO A 269 13.61 -0.46 8.81
N ALA A 270 14.10 -0.17 7.61
CA ALA A 270 14.99 -1.04 6.84
C ALA A 270 14.44 -2.47 6.68
N ALA A 271 13.13 -2.60 6.48
CA ALA A 271 12.45 -3.90 6.50
C ALA A 271 12.46 -4.64 5.17
N LEU A 272 12.78 -3.97 4.06
CA LEU A 272 12.79 -4.58 2.73
C LEU A 272 13.99 -4.10 1.91
N ARG A 273 14.63 -5.02 1.21
CA ARG A 273 15.55 -4.69 0.11
C ARG A 273 14.78 -4.72 -1.21
N ILE A 274 14.92 -3.69 -2.01
CA ILE A 274 14.21 -3.57 -3.29
C ILE A 274 15.19 -3.17 -4.40
N LEU A 275 14.99 -3.75 -5.59
CA LEU A 275 15.75 -3.42 -6.79
C LEU A 275 15.17 -2.16 -7.43
N VAL A 276 16.02 -1.16 -7.65
CA VAL A 276 15.64 0.17 -8.13
C VAL A 276 16.53 0.64 -9.28
N PRO A 277 16.06 1.61 -10.09
CA PRO A 277 16.93 2.25 -11.08
C PRO A 277 18.16 2.86 -10.43
N GLN A 278 19.28 2.86 -11.15
CA GLN A 278 20.46 3.61 -10.73
C GLN A 278 20.12 5.11 -10.69
N ARG A 279 20.40 5.77 -9.56
CA ARG A 279 20.22 7.22 -9.42
C ARG A 279 21.31 7.98 -10.15
#